data_45a800193cb5de6bcd6b28f3f32fc068
#
_entry.id   45a800193cb5de6bcd6b28f3f32fc068
#
_cell.length_a   1.000
_cell.length_b   1.000
_cell.length_c   1.000
_cell.angle_alpha   90.00
_cell.angle_beta   90.00
_cell.angle_gamma   90.00
#
_symmetry.space_group_name_H-M   'P 1'
#
loop_
_entity.id
_entity.type
_entity.pdbx_description
1 polymer ?
#
loop_
_entity_poly.entity_id
_entity_poly.type
_entity_poly.pdbx_seq_one_letter_code
_entity_poly.pdbx_strand_id
1 'polypeptide(L)'
;GAKLTDSATAGFSYQFNIDDVVMLNHHNIKIDDVTNDEISLPSLLKQLSNISYTNNASFPAYHRPTSPDYTVGTAPLTQQTYFKMMQNFLKPNDVIIADQGTSFFGAYDLALYKNNTFIGQPLWGSIGYTLPATLGSQLADKDRRNLLLIGDGSLQLTVQAISTMIRQHIKPVLFVINNDGYTVERLIHGMYEPYNEIHMWDYKALPAVFGGKNVEIHDVESSKDLQDTFNAINGHPDVMHFVEVKMSVEDAPKKLIDIAKAFSQQNK
;
A
#
# COMPACT_ATOMS: atom_id res chain seq x y z
N GLY A 1 12.35 -14.02 -15.65
CA GLY A 1 12.55 -12.96 -16.61
C GLY A 1 11.69 -11.75 -16.32
N ALA A 2 12.31 -10.60 -16.22
CA ALA A 2 11.58 -9.34 -16.13
C ALA A 2 10.88 -9.05 -17.46
N LYS A 3 9.66 -8.51 -17.38
CA LYS A 3 8.97 -7.97 -18.57
C LYS A 3 8.86 -6.46 -18.38
N LEU A 4 9.33 -5.73 -19.38
CA LEU A 4 9.22 -4.27 -19.42
C LEU A 4 7.83 -3.93 -19.99
N THR A 5 6.81 -4.02 -19.15
CA THR A 5 5.45 -3.59 -19.49
C THR A 5 5.26 -2.12 -19.16
N ASP A 6 4.22 -1.51 -19.67
CA ASP A 6 3.82 -0.14 -19.37
C ASP A 6 3.64 0.11 -17.86
N SER A 7 2.91 -0.78 -17.18
CA SER A 7 2.69 -0.66 -15.73
C SER A 7 3.97 -0.89 -14.91
N ALA A 8 4.83 -1.84 -15.32
CA ALA A 8 6.08 -2.12 -14.63
C ALA A 8 7.13 -1.01 -14.82
N THR A 9 7.01 -0.21 -15.88
CA THR A 9 7.94 0.84 -16.26
C THR A 9 7.36 2.26 -16.11
N ALA A 10 6.21 2.39 -15.47
CA ALA A 10 5.48 3.66 -15.37
C ALA A 10 5.31 4.35 -16.76
N GLY A 11 4.74 3.60 -17.73
CA GLY A 11 4.52 4.08 -19.09
C GLY A 11 5.78 4.18 -19.92
N PHE A 12 6.73 3.24 -19.74
CA PHE A 12 8.03 3.22 -20.42
C PHE A 12 8.89 4.46 -20.15
N SER A 13 8.77 5.03 -18.96
CA SER A 13 9.46 6.26 -18.55
C SER A 13 10.92 6.03 -18.09
N TYR A 14 11.45 4.82 -18.23
CA TYR A 14 12.85 4.55 -17.90
C TYR A 14 13.81 5.31 -18.81
N GLN A 15 14.96 5.70 -18.25
CA GLN A 15 15.98 6.51 -18.95
C GLN A 15 17.31 5.76 -19.18
N PHE A 16 17.37 4.45 -18.92
CA PHE A 16 18.55 3.68 -19.24
C PHE A 16 18.60 3.39 -20.74
N ASN A 17 19.82 3.37 -21.30
CA ASN A 17 20.01 2.91 -22.66
C ASN A 17 19.86 1.38 -22.69
N ILE A 18 18.99 0.87 -23.56
CA ILE A 18 18.74 -0.58 -23.66
C ILE A 18 20.00 -1.36 -24.06
N ASP A 19 20.91 -0.73 -24.80
CA ASP A 19 22.16 -1.33 -25.22
C ASP A 19 23.14 -1.54 -24.04
N ASP A 20 22.95 -0.84 -22.93
CA ASP A 20 23.73 -1.02 -21.71
C ASP A 20 23.11 -2.09 -20.76
N VAL A 21 22.06 -2.79 -21.22
CA VAL A 21 21.29 -3.72 -20.39
C VAL A 21 21.64 -5.17 -20.71
N VAL A 22 22.08 -5.90 -19.70
CA VAL A 22 22.19 -7.35 -19.75
C VAL A 22 20.89 -7.97 -19.27
N MET A 23 20.14 -8.61 -20.17
CA MET A 23 18.89 -9.30 -19.81
C MET A 23 19.18 -10.73 -19.39
N LEU A 24 18.82 -11.05 -18.15
CA LEU A 24 18.98 -12.39 -17.58
C LEU A 24 17.61 -13.07 -17.51
N ASN A 25 17.36 -14.01 -18.40
CA ASN A 25 16.16 -14.82 -18.39
C ASN A 25 16.45 -16.21 -17.80
N HIS A 26 15.41 -16.98 -17.53
CA HIS A 26 15.56 -18.30 -16.90
C HIS A 26 16.46 -19.26 -17.72
N HIS A 27 16.35 -19.22 -19.05
CA HIS A 27 17.02 -20.13 -19.96
C HIS A 27 18.05 -19.45 -20.90
N ASN A 28 18.11 -18.14 -20.89
CA ASN A 28 19.05 -17.43 -21.76
C ASN A 28 19.52 -16.10 -21.18
N ILE A 29 20.61 -15.61 -21.77
CA ILE A 29 21.14 -14.28 -21.51
C ILE A 29 21.13 -13.53 -22.84
N LYS A 30 20.64 -12.28 -22.80
CA LYS A 30 20.78 -11.35 -23.92
C LYS A 30 21.68 -10.20 -23.52
N ILE A 31 22.70 -9.97 -24.32
CA ILE A 31 23.64 -8.83 -24.24
C ILE A 31 23.61 -8.19 -25.62
N ASP A 32 23.24 -6.93 -25.71
CA ASP A 32 22.97 -6.24 -26.95
C ASP A 32 22.00 -7.06 -27.84
N ASP A 33 22.38 -7.38 -29.05
CA ASP A 33 21.59 -8.20 -29.96
C ASP A 33 21.95 -9.70 -29.93
N VAL A 34 22.90 -10.10 -29.09
CA VAL A 34 23.34 -11.49 -28.96
C VAL A 34 22.58 -12.20 -27.86
N THR A 35 21.89 -13.27 -28.23
CA THR A 35 21.24 -14.17 -27.25
C THR A 35 22.06 -15.45 -27.13
N ASN A 36 22.33 -15.86 -25.88
CA ASN A 36 22.99 -17.13 -25.58
C ASN A 36 21.96 -18.00 -24.80
N ASP A 37 21.54 -19.10 -25.44
CA ASP A 37 20.55 -20.04 -24.91
C ASP A 37 21.18 -21.21 -24.11
N GLU A 38 22.50 -21.28 -24.05
CA GLU A 38 23.23 -22.35 -23.34
C GLU A 38 23.47 -22.01 -21.85
N ILE A 39 23.32 -20.74 -21.47
CA ILE A 39 23.58 -20.27 -20.12
C ILE A 39 22.28 -20.11 -19.36
N SER A 40 22.08 -20.92 -18.34
CA SER A 40 20.93 -20.79 -17.44
C SER A 40 21.16 -19.73 -16.37
N LEU A 41 20.10 -19.04 -15.94
CA LEU A 41 20.15 -18.06 -14.85
C LEU A 41 20.78 -18.63 -13.56
N PRO A 42 20.44 -19.85 -13.07
CA PRO A 42 21.09 -20.40 -11.89
C PRO A 42 22.60 -20.59 -12.04
N SER A 43 23.05 -21.03 -13.19
CA SER A 43 24.49 -21.20 -13.48
C SER A 43 25.22 -19.86 -13.45
N LEU A 44 24.65 -18.84 -14.10
CA LEU A 44 25.22 -17.49 -14.11
C LEU A 44 25.26 -16.88 -12.70
N LEU A 45 24.18 -16.95 -11.94
CA LEU A 45 24.13 -16.40 -10.57
C LEU A 45 25.18 -17.06 -9.66
N LYS A 46 25.41 -18.38 -9.82
CA LYS A 46 26.47 -19.08 -9.11
C LYS A 46 27.87 -18.57 -9.49
N GLN A 47 28.10 -18.24 -10.73
CA GLN A 47 29.39 -17.67 -11.17
C GLN A 47 29.54 -16.22 -10.71
N LEU A 48 28.50 -15.40 -10.81
CA LEU A 48 28.50 -14.02 -10.32
C LEU A 48 28.75 -13.94 -8.80
N SER A 49 28.26 -14.90 -8.03
CA SER A 49 28.51 -14.93 -6.59
C SER A 49 29.99 -15.16 -6.19
N ASN A 50 30.81 -15.63 -7.13
CA ASN A 50 32.26 -15.80 -6.93
C ASN A 50 33.07 -14.56 -7.32
N ILE A 51 32.43 -13.53 -7.89
CA ILE A 51 33.13 -12.29 -8.27
C ILE A 51 33.20 -11.40 -7.04
N SER A 52 34.42 -11.07 -6.64
CA SER A 52 34.65 -10.06 -5.60
C SER A 52 34.56 -8.67 -6.24
N TYR A 53 33.57 -7.92 -5.81
CA TYR A 53 33.37 -6.54 -6.26
C TYR A 53 33.31 -5.60 -5.06
N THR A 54 34.14 -4.56 -5.09
CA THR A 54 34.08 -3.50 -4.07
C THR A 54 33.42 -2.27 -4.70
N ASN A 55 32.24 -1.92 -4.19
CA ASN A 55 31.58 -0.68 -4.60
C ASN A 55 32.14 0.48 -3.78
N ASN A 56 32.87 1.37 -4.42
CA ASN A 56 33.42 2.58 -3.81
C ASN A 56 32.47 3.79 -3.96
N ALA A 57 31.27 3.63 -4.51
CA ALA A 57 30.31 4.70 -4.64
C ALA A 57 29.79 5.13 -3.26
N SER A 58 29.84 6.41 -2.98
CA SER A 58 29.16 6.97 -1.81
C SER A 58 27.70 7.25 -2.17
N PHE A 59 26.79 6.70 -1.39
CA PHE A 59 25.38 7.01 -1.51
C PHE A 59 25.02 8.13 -0.52
N PRO A 60 24.19 9.12 -0.89
CA PRO A 60 23.73 10.12 0.05
C PRO A 60 22.98 9.44 1.20
N ALA A 61 23.21 9.92 2.42
CA ALA A 61 22.46 9.42 3.57
C ALA A 61 20.98 9.75 3.39
N TYR A 62 20.12 8.77 3.65
CA TYR A 62 18.68 9.02 3.66
C TYR A 62 18.33 9.93 4.85
N HIS A 63 17.79 11.07 4.55
CA HIS A 63 17.20 11.99 5.53
C HIS A 63 15.69 11.95 5.37
N ARG A 64 14.98 11.49 6.42
CA ARG A 64 13.53 11.53 6.40
C ARG A 64 13.08 12.99 6.31
N PRO A 65 12.20 13.34 5.35
CA PRO A 65 11.68 14.70 5.23
C PRO A 65 11.02 15.18 6.51
N THR A 66 10.99 16.49 6.70
CA THR A 66 10.21 17.11 7.77
C THR A 66 8.74 16.75 7.62
N SER A 67 8.06 16.65 8.74
CA SER A 67 6.63 16.37 8.77
C SER A 67 5.86 17.44 7.99
N PRO A 68 4.94 17.05 7.08
CA PRO A 68 4.17 18.02 6.32
C PRO A 68 3.19 18.79 7.21
N ASP A 69 2.98 20.05 6.90
CA ASP A 69 1.99 20.86 7.57
C ASP A 69 0.57 20.47 7.14
N TYR A 70 -0.34 20.46 8.10
CA TYR A 70 -1.77 20.32 7.88
C TYR A 70 -2.55 21.10 8.95
N THR A 71 -3.80 21.40 8.65
CA THR A 71 -4.70 22.07 9.59
C THR A 71 -5.74 21.06 10.09
N VAL A 72 -5.91 21.00 11.39
CA VAL A 72 -6.96 20.20 12.03
C VAL A 72 -8.25 21.00 12.07
N GLY A 73 -9.34 20.39 11.57
CA GLY A 73 -10.66 21.02 11.49
C GLY A 73 -11.77 20.01 11.24
N THR A 74 -13.00 20.51 11.14
CA THR A 74 -14.22 19.71 10.97
C THR A 74 -14.70 19.61 9.52
N ALA A 75 -13.97 20.17 8.56
CA ALA A 75 -14.26 19.99 7.15
C ALA A 75 -14.05 18.51 6.73
N PRO A 76 -14.77 18.03 5.70
CA PRO A 76 -14.59 16.68 5.19
C PRO A 76 -13.12 16.33 4.93
N LEU A 77 -12.71 15.15 5.36
CA LEU A 77 -11.34 14.68 5.23
C LEU A 77 -11.03 14.38 3.75
N THR A 78 -9.86 14.85 3.31
CA THR A 78 -9.35 14.55 1.97
C THR A 78 -8.20 13.54 2.01
N GLN A 79 -7.99 12.82 0.91
CA GLN A 79 -6.86 11.89 0.74
C GLN A 79 -5.53 12.61 1.03
N GLN A 80 -5.36 13.83 0.53
CA GLN A 80 -4.15 14.61 0.76
C GLN A 80 -3.92 14.89 2.25
N THR A 81 -4.94 15.34 2.98
CA THR A 81 -4.83 15.64 4.41
C THR A 81 -4.61 14.36 5.19
N TYR A 82 -5.34 13.28 4.86
CA TYR A 82 -5.19 11.97 5.49
C TYR A 82 -3.74 11.48 5.43
N PHE A 83 -3.11 11.45 4.24
CA PHE A 83 -1.75 10.95 4.11
C PHE A 83 -0.69 11.87 4.73
N LYS A 84 -0.92 13.19 4.77
CA LYS A 84 -0.09 14.12 5.55
C LYS A 84 -0.14 13.79 7.05
N MET A 85 -1.33 13.54 7.58
CA MET A 85 -1.51 13.17 8.98
C MET A 85 -0.92 11.79 9.27
N MET A 86 -1.13 10.80 8.38
CA MET A 86 -0.50 9.48 8.47
C MET A 86 1.02 9.57 8.50
N GLN A 87 1.64 10.44 7.68
CA GLN A 87 3.09 10.68 7.70
C GLN A 87 3.60 11.07 9.10
N ASN A 88 2.82 11.86 9.84
CA ASN A 88 3.17 12.31 11.19
C ASN A 88 2.84 11.25 12.25
N PHE A 89 1.87 10.38 11.98
CA PHE A 89 1.45 9.31 12.88
C PHE A 89 2.42 8.12 12.90
N LEU A 90 3.20 7.92 11.81
CA LEU A 90 4.17 6.84 11.70
C LEU A 90 5.23 6.93 12.81
N LYS A 91 5.62 5.76 13.32
CA LYS A 91 6.69 5.59 14.29
C LYS A 91 7.78 4.67 13.73
N PRO A 92 9.02 4.73 14.28
CA PRO A 92 10.02 3.70 14.02
C PRO A 92 9.46 2.29 14.34
N ASN A 93 9.86 1.30 13.55
CA ASN A 93 9.45 -0.11 13.64
C ASN A 93 7.99 -0.41 13.26
N ASP A 94 7.19 0.55 12.81
CA ASP A 94 5.86 0.24 12.27
C ASP A 94 5.95 -0.67 11.04
N VAL A 95 4.95 -1.51 10.86
CA VAL A 95 4.67 -2.21 9.62
C VAL A 95 3.49 -1.51 8.95
N ILE A 96 3.74 -0.89 7.81
CA ILE A 96 2.73 -0.23 6.98
C ILE A 96 2.28 -1.21 5.92
N ILE A 97 0.99 -1.49 5.88
CA ILE A 97 0.40 -2.47 4.97
C ILE A 97 -0.66 -1.74 4.17
N ALA A 98 -0.46 -1.61 2.86
CA ALA A 98 -1.34 -0.82 2.01
C ALA A 98 -1.91 -1.65 0.87
N ASP A 99 -3.25 -1.74 0.83
CA ASP A 99 -3.97 -2.47 -0.22
C ASP A 99 -4.01 -1.68 -1.52
N GLN A 100 -4.02 -2.40 -2.62
CA GLN A 100 -4.10 -1.80 -3.95
C GLN A 100 -5.36 -0.94 -4.06
N GLY A 101 -5.16 0.29 -4.52
CA GLY A 101 -6.21 1.32 -4.55
C GLY A 101 -5.71 2.66 -4.04
N THR A 102 -6.61 3.54 -3.64
CA THR A 102 -6.25 4.85 -3.06
C THR A 102 -5.31 4.71 -1.87
N SER A 103 -5.45 3.64 -1.09
CA SER A 103 -4.58 3.29 0.03
C SER A 103 -3.13 3.13 -0.39
N PHE A 104 -2.84 2.32 -1.41
CA PHE A 104 -1.48 2.07 -1.89
C PHE A 104 -0.86 3.32 -2.53
N PHE A 105 -1.62 3.97 -3.44
CA PHE A 105 -1.11 5.14 -4.15
C PHE A 105 -0.86 6.33 -3.24
N GLY A 106 -1.62 6.48 -2.16
CA GLY A 106 -1.37 7.49 -1.16
C GLY A 106 -0.22 7.14 -0.21
N ALA A 107 -0.13 5.86 0.19
CA ALA A 107 0.94 5.38 1.06
C ALA A 107 2.31 5.32 0.37
N TYR A 108 2.34 5.28 -0.97
CA TYR A 108 3.56 5.23 -1.76
C TYR A 108 4.52 6.41 -1.50
N ASP A 109 3.96 7.58 -1.20
CA ASP A 109 4.73 8.79 -0.95
C ASP A 109 5.10 8.99 0.54
N LEU A 110 4.73 8.05 1.43
CA LEU A 110 5.09 8.13 2.84
C LEU A 110 6.60 7.94 3.03
N ALA A 111 7.23 8.90 3.69
CA ALA A 111 8.63 8.81 4.08
C ALA A 111 8.76 7.92 5.33
N LEU A 112 9.34 6.75 5.16
CA LEU A 112 9.46 5.74 6.20
C LEU A 112 10.68 5.99 7.10
N TYR A 113 10.65 5.49 8.33
CA TYR A 113 11.84 5.33 9.15
C TYR A 113 12.66 4.12 8.65
N LYS A 114 13.97 4.11 8.94
CA LYS A 114 14.89 3.05 8.50
C LYS A 114 14.41 1.63 8.83
N ASN A 115 13.73 1.46 9.96
CA ASN A 115 13.29 0.14 10.46
C ASN A 115 11.80 -0.13 10.18
N ASN A 116 11.10 0.73 9.46
CA ASN A 116 9.75 0.41 9.01
C ASN A 116 9.78 -0.71 7.97
N THR A 117 8.71 -1.46 7.91
CA THR A 117 8.44 -2.42 6.83
C THR A 117 7.24 -1.94 6.04
N PHE A 118 7.30 -2.03 4.73
CA PHE A 118 6.16 -1.73 3.86
C PHE A 118 5.74 -3.02 3.13
N ILE A 119 4.45 -3.36 3.23
CA ILE A 119 3.85 -4.54 2.59
C ILE A 119 2.75 -4.07 1.64
N GLY A 120 2.80 -4.51 0.40
CA GLY A 120 1.79 -4.26 -0.62
C GLY A 120 1.89 -5.26 -1.74
N GLN A 121 0.94 -5.25 -2.66
CA GLN A 121 0.92 -6.17 -3.81
C GLN A 121 0.74 -5.39 -5.13
N PRO A 122 1.77 -4.66 -5.57
CA PRO A 122 1.70 -3.84 -6.78
C PRO A 122 1.79 -4.61 -8.09
N LEU A 123 2.38 -5.82 -8.09
CA LEU A 123 2.68 -6.55 -9.33
C LEU A 123 1.42 -7.04 -10.06
N TRP A 124 0.47 -7.58 -9.31
CA TRP A 124 -0.80 -8.09 -9.85
C TRP A 124 -1.98 -7.17 -9.52
N GLY A 125 -1.76 -6.16 -8.67
CA GLY A 125 -2.83 -5.29 -8.20
C GLY A 125 -3.94 -6.03 -7.46
N SER A 126 -3.62 -7.16 -6.81
CA SER A 126 -4.62 -7.99 -6.14
C SER A 126 -5.18 -7.29 -4.92
N ILE A 127 -6.42 -6.84 -4.99
CA ILE A 127 -7.14 -6.27 -3.86
C ILE A 127 -7.55 -7.36 -2.85
N GLY A 128 -7.65 -6.99 -1.58
CA GLY A 128 -7.97 -7.92 -0.49
C GLY A 128 -6.78 -8.74 0.02
N TYR A 129 -5.60 -8.66 -0.62
CA TYR A 129 -4.38 -9.35 -0.17
C TYR A 129 -3.91 -8.88 1.20
N THR A 130 -4.03 -7.61 1.49
CA THR A 130 -3.35 -6.97 2.63
C THR A 130 -3.99 -7.27 3.98
N LEU A 131 -5.29 -7.55 4.02
CA LEU A 131 -5.95 -7.92 5.28
C LEU A 131 -5.41 -9.24 5.83
N PRO A 132 -5.37 -10.36 5.09
CA PRO A 132 -4.70 -11.58 5.55
C PRO A 132 -3.17 -11.42 5.70
N ALA A 133 -2.52 -10.55 4.92
CA ALA A 133 -1.11 -10.23 5.11
C ALA A 133 -0.85 -9.54 6.46
N THR A 134 -1.77 -8.68 6.93
CA THR A 134 -1.73 -8.06 8.26
C THR A 134 -1.80 -9.12 9.36
N LEU A 135 -2.69 -10.10 9.22
CA LEU A 135 -2.75 -11.25 10.14
C LEU A 135 -1.40 -11.97 10.21
N GLY A 136 -0.83 -12.31 9.05
CA GLY A 136 0.46 -12.99 8.97
C GLY A 136 1.62 -12.18 9.56
N SER A 137 1.68 -10.89 9.22
CA SER A 137 2.70 -9.96 9.73
C SER A 137 2.64 -9.83 11.25
N GLN A 138 1.45 -9.66 11.82
CA GLN A 138 1.28 -9.49 13.27
C GLN A 138 1.54 -10.81 14.04
N LEU A 139 1.28 -11.97 13.43
CA LEU A 139 1.63 -13.25 14.02
C LEU A 139 3.14 -13.53 13.99
N ALA A 140 3.84 -13.04 12.97
CA ALA A 140 5.28 -13.17 12.84
C ALA A 140 6.03 -12.33 13.89
N ASP A 141 5.51 -11.17 14.24
CA ASP A 141 6.05 -10.28 15.27
C ASP A 141 4.90 -9.52 15.95
N LYS A 142 4.52 -10.02 17.14
CA LYS A 142 3.37 -9.51 17.89
C LYS A 142 3.61 -8.14 18.54
N ASP A 143 4.86 -7.75 18.69
CA ASP A 143 5.25 -6.51 19.37
C ASP A 143 5.31 -5.32 18.42
N ARG A 144 5.40 -5.57 17.11
CA ARG A 144 5.40 -4.51 16.11
C ARG A 144 3.98 -4.01 15.85
N ARG A 145 3.85 -2.68 15.81
CA ARG A 145 2.57 -2.05 15.43
C ARG A 145 2.34 -2.22 13.93
N ASN A 146 1.23 -2.86 13.56
CA ASN A 146 0.81 -3.05 12.18
C ASN A 146 -0.31 -2.05 11.84
N LEU A 147 -0.12 -1.28 10.79
CA LEU A 147 -1.06 -0.29 10.28
C LEU A 147 -1.53 -0.74 8.91
N LEU A 148 -2.76 -1.23 8.81
CA LEU A 148 -3.39 -1.58 7.54
C LEU A 148 -4.14 -0.37 6.98
N LEU A 149 -3.91 -0.05 5.73
CA LEU A 149 -4.65 0.90 4.93
C LEU A 149 -5.34 0.13 3.80
N ILE A 150 -6.66 0.04 3.83
CA ILE A 150 -7.44 -0.78 2.91
C ILE A 150 -8.72 -0.07 2.48
N GLY A 151 -9.07 -0.15 1.21
CA GLY A 151 -10.35 0.34 0.71
C GLY A 151 -11.52 -0.57 1.10
N ASP A 152 -12.71 0.00 1.10
CA ASP A 152 -13.98 -0.69 1.39
C ASP A 152 -14.20 -1.93 0.51
N GLY A 153 -14.06 -1.79 -0.81
CA GLY A 153 -14.22 -2.90 -1.75
C GLY A 153 -13.15 -3.99 -1.60
N SER A 154 -11.91 -3.61 -1.29
CA SER A 154 -10.83 -4.55 -1.01
C SER A 154 -11.08 -5.34 0.27
N LEU A 155 -11.59 -4.67 1.31
CA LEU A 155 -11.94 -5.32 2.59
C LEU A 155 -12.99 -6.42 2.39
N GLN A 156 -13.99 -6.18 1.54
CA GLN A 156 -15.08 -7.13 1.30
C GLN A 156 -14.59 -8.49 0.78
N LEU A 157 -13.45 -8.56 0.10
CA LEU A 157 -12.94 -9.81 -0.48
C LEU A 157 -12.41 -10.81 0.54
N THR A 158 -11.88 -10.32 1.68
CA THR A 158 -11.17 -11.18 2.65
C THR A 158 -11.55 -10.84 4.10
N VAL A 159 -12.69 -10.20 4.30
CA VAL A 159 -13.17 -9.68 5.59
C VAL A 159 -13.14 -10.72 6.72
N GLN A 160 -13.33 -12.00 6.41
CA GLN A 160 -13.29 -13.10 7.39
C GLN A 160 -11.95 -13.24 8.12
N ALA A 161 -10.86 -12.65 7.59
CA ALA A 161 -9.57 -12.62 8.28
C ALA A 161 -9.65 -11.89 9.63
N ILE A 162 -10.56 -10.92 9.79
CA ILE A 162 -10.82 -10.22 11.06
C ILE A 162 -11.22 -11.21 12.16
N SER A 163 -12.06 -12.20 11.84
CA SER A 163 -12.43 -13.25 12.81
C SER A 163 -11.22 -14.00 13.35
N THR A 164 -10.26 -14.31 12.48
CA THR A 164 -9.02 -14.97 12.89
C THR A 164 -8.13 -14.03 13.73
N MET A 165 -8.03 -12.75 13.36
CA MET A 165 -7.29 -11.74 14.16
C MET A 165 -7.84 -11.65 15.59
N ILE A 166 -9.17 -11.58 15.74
CA ILE A 166 -9.86 -11.55 17.04
C ILE A 166 -9.54 -12.82 17.83
N ARG A 167 -9.67 -13.99 17.21
CA ARG A 167 -9.35 -15.29 17.84
C ARG A 167 -7.91 -15.40 18.30
N GLN A 168 -6.97 -14.82 17.53
CA GLN A 168 -5.54 -14.84 17.86
C GLN A 168 -5.13 -13.73 18.82
N HIS A 169 -6.05 -12.89 19.26
CA HIS A 169 -5.80 -11.76 20.17
C HIS A 169 -4.68 -10.84 19.68
N ILE A 170 -4.58 -10.66 18.37
CA ILE A 170 -3.65 -9.69 17.78
C ILE A 170 -4.30 -8.30 17.73
N LYS A 171 -3.47 -7.29 17.64
CA LYS A 171 -3.87 -5.90 17.86
C LYS A 171 -3.42 -4.94 16.74
N PRO A 172 -3.71 -5.25 15.48
CA PRO A 172 -3.43 -4.31 14.40
C PRO A 172 -4.36 -3.10 14.45
N VAL A 173 -3.95 -2.03 13.78
CA VAL A 173 -4.81 -0.88 13.48
C VAL A 173 -5.28 -1.02 12.03
N LEU A 174 -6.58 -1.13 11.83
CA LEU A 174 -7.19 -1.30 10.51
C LEU A 174 -7.87 0.02 10.10
N PHE A 175 -7.29 0.74 9.15
CA PHE A 175 -7.91 1.93 8.54
C PHE A 175 -8.62 1.50 7.26
N VAL A 176 -9.95 1.52 7.29
CA VAL A 176 -10.82 1.21 6.16
C VAL A 176 -11.22 2.52 5.49
N ILE A 177 -10.65 2.79 4.33
CA ILE A 177 -11.04 3.96 3.52
C ILE A 177 -12.34 3.61 2.81
N ASN A 178 -13.43 4.19 3.33
CA ASN A 178 -14.76 4.07 2.76
C ASN A 178 -15.00 5.26 1.82
N ASN A 179 -14.87 5.01 0.52
CA ASN A 179 -15.08 5.98 -0.55
C ASN A 179 -16.06 5.47 -1.60
N ASP A 180 -16.99 4.59 -1.18
CA ASP A 180 -18.11 4.08 -1.97
C ASP A 180 -17.67 3.38 -3.26
N GLY A 181 -16.69 2.46 -3.15
CA GLY A 181 -16.30 1.57 -4.23
C GLY A 181 -14.92 1.80 -4.83
N TYR A 182 -14.79 1.52 -6.13
CA TYR A 182 -13.50 1.40 -6.81
C TYR A 182 -13.04 2.70 -7.47
N THR A 183 -12.53 3.65 -6.69
CA THR A 183 -12.04 4.95 -7.19
C THR A 183 -10.91 4.81 -8.22
N VAL A 184 -10.07 3.78 -8.14
CA VAL A 184 -9.04 3.52 -9.15
C VAL A 184 -9.66 3.29 -10.52
N GLU A 185 -10.66 2.39 -10.58
CA GLU A 185 -11.37 2.05 -11.81
C GLU A 185 -12.16 3.25 -12.34
N ARG A 186 -12.77 4.03 -11.44
CA ARG A 186 -13.46 5.28 -11.80
C ARG A 186 -12.55 6.24 -12.55
N LEU A 187 -11.32 6.39 -12.11
CA LEU A 187 -10.35 7.31 -12.71
C LEU A 187 -9.77 6.81 -14.03
N ILE A 188 -9.63 5.49 -14.21
CA ILE A 188 -9.01 4.87 -15.38
C ILE A 188 -10.04 4.55 -16.47
N HIS A 189 -11.18 3.98 -16.11
CA HIS A 189 -12.13 3.40 -17.05
C HIS A 189 -13.46 4.16 -17.15
N GLY A 190 -13.75 5.07 -16.25
CA GLY A 190 -14.95 5.91 -16.28
C GLY A 190 -15.56 6.08 -14.89
N MET A 191 -15.88 7.33 -14.56
CA MET A 191 -16.32 7.72 -13.22
C MET A 191 -17.62 7.03 -12.79
N TYR A 192 -18.55 6.83 -13.71
CA TYR A 192 -19.92 6.41 -13.41
C TYR A 192 -20.26 5.02 -13.96
N GLU A 193 -19.26 4.21 -14.26
CA GLU A 193 -19.50 2.85 -14.72
C GLU A 193 -20.06 1.98 -13.58
N PRO A 194 -21.15 1.23 -13.79
CA PRO A 194 -21.85 0.50 -12.73
C PRO A 194 -21.00 -0.52 -11.99
N TYR A 195 -19.98 -1.10 -12.64
CA TYR A 195 -19.08 -2.07 -12.01
C TYR A 195 -18.13 -1.46 -10.98
N ASN A 196 -18.05 -0.12 -10.90
CA ASN A 196 -17.29 0.57 -9.86
C ASN A 196 -18.03 0.65 -8.53
N GLU A 197 -19.34 0.40 -8.53
CA GLU A 197 -20.18 0.44 -7.35
C GLU A 197 -20.12 -0.90 -6.61
N ILE A 198 -20.14 -0.82 -5.29
CA ILE A 198 -20.23 -1.99 -4.41
C ILE A 198 -21.41 -1.83 -3.45
N HIS A 199 -21.93 -2.93 -2.94
CA HIS A 199 -22.91 -2.84 -1.89
C HIS A 199 -22.26 -2.39 -0.59
N MET A 200 -22.74 -1.28 -0.04
CA MET A 200 -22.20 -0.69 1.18
C MET A 200 -22.60 -1.51 2.40
N TRP A 201 -21.59 -1.88 3.20
CA TRP A 201 -21.80 -2.59 4.45
C TRP A 201 -21.78 -1.63 5.64
N ASP A 202 -22.33 -2.08 6.78
CA ASP A 202 -22.04 -1.46 8.08
C ASP A 202 -20.68 -1.96 8.58
N TYR A 203 -19.61 -1.31 8.09
CA TYR A 203 -18.24 -1.74 8.38
C TYR A 203 -17.91 -1.72 9.87
N LYS A 204 -18.43 -0.77 10.61
CA LYS A 204 -18.21 -0.64 12.07
C LYS A 204 -18.82 -1.78 12.86
N ALA A 205 -19.85 -2.43 12.34
CA ALA A 205 -20.45 -3.60 12.96
C ALA A 205 -19.63 -4.88 12.83
N LEU A 206 -18.74 -4.97 11.84
CA LEU A 206 -18.01 -6.19 11.49
C LEU A 206 -17.21 -6.80 12.65
N PRO A 207 -16.42 -6.03 13.44
CA PRO A 207 -15.69 -6.63 14.56
C PRO A 207 -16.63 -7.29 15.59
N ALA A 208 -17.76 -6.70 15.89
CA ALA A 208 -18.75 -7.27 16.81
C ALA A 208 -19.42 -8.53 16.25
N VAL A 209 -19.76 -8.53 14.94
CA VAL A 209 -20.32 -9.69 14.22
C VAL A 209 -19.35 -10.88 14.28
N PHE A 210 -18.03 -10.62 14.19
CA PHE A 210 -17.00 -11.65 14.31
C PHE A 210 -16.63 -12.00 15.77
N GLY A 211 -17.38 -11.46 16.76
CA GLY A 211 -17.20 -11.78 18.17
C GLY A 211 -16.13 -10.95 18.90
N GLY A 212 -15.68 -9.85 18.31
CA GLY A 212 -14.71 -8.92 18.90
C GLY A 212 -15.31 -8.12 20.04
N LYS A 213 -14.93 -8.44 21.29
CA LYS A 213 -15.37 -7.72 22.48
C LYS A 213 -14.42 -6.59 22.89
N ASN A 214 -13.16 -6.70 22.52
CA ASN A 214 -12.07 -5.77 22.83
C ASN A 214 -11.50 -5.16 21.54
N VAL A 215 -12.37 -4.60 20.71
CA VAL A 215 -11.97 -3.85 19.51
C VAL A 215 -12.50 -2.44 19.66
N GLU A 216 -11.63 -1.46 19.56
CA GLU A 216 -12.05 -0.07 19.56
C GLU A 216 -12.44 0.36 18.15
N ILE A 217 -13.64 0.93 18.05
CA ILE A 217 -14.24 1.34 16.78
C ILE A 217 -14.18 2.86 16.69
N HIS A 218 -13.71 3.35 15.55
CA HIS A 218 -13.62 4.78 15.27
C HIS A 218 -14.32 5.12 13.96
N ASP A 219 -14.98 6.27 13.94
CA ASP A 219 -15.63 6.86 12.77
C ASP A 219 -14.93 8.18 12.46
N VAL A 220 -14.37 8.32 11.25
CA VAL A 220 -13.55 9.46 10.86
C VAL A 220 -14.12 10.08 9.60
N GLU A 221 -14.58 11.33 9.71
CA GLU A 221 -15.09 12.13 8.58
C GLU A 221 -14.28 13.43 8.37
N SER A 222 -13.49 13.84 9.39
CA SER A 222 -12.71 15.06 9.38
C SER A 222 -11.29 14.86 9.88
N SER A 223 -10.43 15.84 9.66
CA SER A 223 -9.07 15.80 10.22
C SER A 223 -9.05 15.89 11.74
N LYS A 224 -10.10 16.48 12.35
CA LYS A 224 -10.25 16.48 13.80
C LYS A 224 -10.54 15.07 14.33
N ASP A 225 -11.48 14.33 13.71
CA ASP A 225 -11.80 12.96 14.11
C ASP A 225 -10.57 12.06 13.95
N LEU A 226 -9.81 12.23 12.88
CA LEU A 226 -8.57 11.48 12.66
C LEU A 226 -7.52 11.77 13.73
N GLN A 227 -7.37 13.03 14.15
CA GLN A 227 -6.44 13.40 15.22
C GLN A 227 -6.87 12.77 16.55
N ASP A 228 -8.17 12.83 16.88
CA ASP A 228 -8.71 12.22 18.10
C ASP A 228 -8.53 10.69 18.08
N THR A 229 -8.74 10.07 16.90
CA THR A 229 -8.49 8.63 16.69
C THR A 229 -7.02 8.27 16.90
N PHE A 230 -6.07 9.06 16.36
CA PHE A 230 -4.64 8.84 16.58
C PHE A 230 -4.25 8.92 18.06
N ASN A 231 -4.87 9.86 18.80
CA ASN A 231 -4.67 9.98 20.24
C ASN A 231 -5.19 8.74 20.97
N ALA A 232 -6.37 8.25 20.61
CA ALA A 232 -6.96 7.02 21.19
C ALA A 232 -6.08 5.80 20.92
N ILE A 233 -5.62 5.58 19.66
CA ILE A 233 -4.72 4.48 19.30
C ILE A 233 -3.41 4.55 20.10
N ASN A 234 -2.86 5.74 20.28
CA ASN A 234 -1.65 5.91 21.08
C ASN A 234 -1.87 5.70 22.57
N GLY A 235 -3.07 6.00 23.09
CA GLY A 235 -3.45 5.79 24.47
C GLY A 235 -3.77 4.33 24.81
N HIS A 236 -4.25 3.57 23.84
CA HIS A 236 -4.67 2.17 23.99
C HIS A 236 -3.96 1.24 23.01
N PRO A 237 -2.62 1.13 23.04
CA PRO A 237 -1.86 0.36 22.04
C PRO A 237 -2.07 -1.16 22.14
N ASP A 238 -2.70 -1.63 23.19
CA ASP A 238 -2.85 -3.06 23.51
C ASP A 238 -4.19 -3.66 23.06
N VAL A 239 -4.98 -2.91 22.30
CA VAL A 239 -6.22 -3.39 21.67
C VAL A 239 -6.16 -3.28 20.17
N MET A 240 -7.00 -4.04 19.48
CA MET A 240 -7.24 -3.88 18.05
C MET A 240 -8.09 -2.63 17.81
N HIS A 241 -7.71 -1.81 16.83
CA HIS A 241 -8.48 -0.66 16.39
C HIS A 241 -9.04 -0.88 15.00
N PHE A 242 -10.32 -0.62 14.84
CA PHE A 242 -11.00 -0.62 13.55
C PHE A 242 -11.50 0.81 13.26
N VAL A 243 -10.95 1.42 12.23
CA VAL A 243 -11.19 2.83 11.90
C VAL A 243 -11.86 2.90 10.53
N GLU A 244 -13.12 3.30 10.49
CA GLU A 244 -13.78 3.65 9.23
C GLU A 244 -13.46 5.11 8.90
N VAL A 245 -12.83 5.32 7.74
CA VAL A 245 -12.41 6.64 7.26
C VAL A 245 -13.23 6.98 6.03
N LYS A 246 -14.22 7.87 6.20
CA LYS A 246 -15.11 8.28 5.12
C LYS A 246 -14.49 9.38 4.28
N MET A 247 -14.49 9.19 2.97
CA MET A 247 -13.95 10.13 2.01
C MET A 247 -14.87 10.26 0.79
N SER A 248 -14.72 11.34 0.04
CA SER A 248 -15.45 11.51 -1.22
C SER A 248 -15.05 10.45 -2.23
N VAL A 249 -16.01 9.95 -2.98
CA VAL A 249 -15.83 9.02 -4.11
C VAL A 249 -14.94 9.59 -5.21
N GLU A 250 -14.90 10.92 -5.36
CA GLU A 250 -14.11 11.61 -6.38
C GLU A 250 -12.70 11.99 -5.90
N ASP A 251 -12.44 11.88 -4.59
CA ASP A 251 -11.14 12.27 -4.03
C ASP A 251 -10.14 11.12 -4.13
N ALA A 252 -8.94 11.45 -4.60
CA ALA A 252 -7.88 10.46 -4.79
C ALA A 252 -6.49 11.07 -4.55
N PRO A 253 -5.50 10.24 -4.17
CA PRO A 253 -4.12 10.67 -4.09
C PRO A 253 -3.62 11.20 -5.44
N LYS A 254 -2.84 12.28 -5.41
CA LYS A 254 -2.29 12.91 -6.63
C LYS A 254 -1.59 11.91 -7.55
N LYS A 255 -0.83 10.97 -6.98
CA LYS A 255 -0.12 9.95 -7.76
C LYS A 255 -1.07 9.07 -8.58
N LEU A 256 -2.21 8.68 -8.01
CA LEU A 256 -3.22 7.92 -8.73
C LEU A 256 -3.83 8.74 -9.88
N ILE A 257 -4.13 10.01 -9.62
CA ILE A 257 -4.67 10.93 -10.64
C ILE A 257 -3.67 11.07 -11.81
N ASP A 258 -2.39 11.24 -11.52
CA ASP A 258 -1.35 11.40 -12.54
C ASP A 258 -1.18 10.12 -13.38
N ILE A 259 -1.20 8.94 -12.76
CA ILE A 259 -1.12 7.64 -13.44
C ILE A 259 -2.37 7.38 -14.29
N ALA A 260 -3.56 7.65 -13.77
CA ALA A 260 -4.81 7.48 -14.50
C ALA A 260 -4.86 8.35 -15.77
N LYS A 261 -4.36 9.59 -15.70
CA LYS A 261 -4.22 10.46 -16.87
C LYS A 261 -3.27 9.87 -17.93
N ALA A 262 -2.14 9.29 -17.50
CA ALA A 262 -1.19 8.66 -18.41
C ALA A 262 -1.82 7.47 -19.14
N PHE A 263 -2.55 6.59 -18.43
CA PHE A 263 -3.24 5.44 -19.03
C PHE A 263 -4.36 5.86 -19.98
N SER A 264 -5.13 6.89 -19.63
CA SER A 264 -6.22 7.39 -20.49
C SER A 264 -5.72 7.99 -21.81
N GLN A 265 -4.47 8.46 -21.86
CA GLN A 265 -3.84 8.96 -23.10
C GLN A 265 -3.29 7.85 -24.00
N GLN A 266 -2.89 6.71 -23.45
CA GLN A 266 -2.39 5.56 -24.19
C GLN A 266 -3.52 4.75 -24.84
N ASN A 267 -4.73 4.81 -24.31
CA ASN A 267 -5.91 4.11 -24.82
C ASN A 267 -6.69 4.90 -25.88
N LYS A 268 -6.21 6.07 -26.28
CA LYS A 268 -6.70 6.85 -27.41
C LYS A 268 -5.81 6.66 -28.64
#